data_e0caf15acfa62997863b5dae052c09e0
#
_entry.id   e0caf15acfa62997863b5dae052c09e0
#
_cell.length_a   1.000
_cell.length_b   1.000
_cell.length_c   1.000
_cell.angle_alpha   90.00
_cell.angle_beta   90.00
_cell.angle_gamma   90.00
#
_symmetry.space_group_name_H-M   'P 1'
#
loop_
_entity.id
_entity.type
_entity.pdbx_description
1 polymer ?
#
loop_
_entity_poly.entity_id
_entity_poly.type
_entity_poly.pdbx_seq_one_letter_code
_entity_poly.pdbx_strand_id
1 'polypeptide(L)'
;PLANLNDLVFTGWDIFEENCYEAAVNAAVLDRPLLDSLKEPLSALKPMPAVFDTEYVKRINGPNQKPKGSKMEHAEALMDDIKQFKSRTGASRLAMIWCGSTEVFHRAAAVHQTLETFEKVLAASDPEISPSQIYAYAALKSGVSYTNGAPHLTVDAPALMQMARD
;
A
#
# COMPACT_ATOMS: atom_id res chain seq x y z
N PRO A 1 -0.77 -22.96 -10.12
CA PRO A 1 -2.17 -22.79 -10.54
C PRO A 1 -2.64 -21.38 -10.16
N LEU A 2 -3.45 -20.76 -11.02
CA LEU A 2 -4.09 -19.48 -10.72
C LEU A 2 -5.22 -19.69 -9.70
N ALA A 3 -5.46 -18.69 -8.85
CA ALA A 3 -6.63 -18.67 -7.98
C ALA A 3 -7.91 -18.50 -8.82
N ASN A 4 -9.02 -19.08 -8.35
CA ASN A 4 -10.32 -18.77 -8.93
C ASN A 4 -10.69 -17.31 -8.57
N LEU A 5 -11.21 -16.56 -9.52
CA LEU A 5 -11.59 -15.16 -9.30
C LEU A 5 -12.64 -14.99 -8.19
N ASN A 6 -13.53 -15.97 -8.05
CA ASN A 6 -14.56 -15.95 -7.00
C ASN A 6 -14.02 -16.20 -5.58
N ASP A 7 -12.78 -16.69 -5.47
CA ASP A 7 -12.12 -16.95 -4.18
C ASP A 7 -11.21 -15.79 -3.75
N LEU A 8 -11.13 -14.73 -4.57
CA LEU A 8 -10.34 -13.56 -4.25
C LEU A 8 -11.05 -12.71 -3.19
N VAL A 9 -10.27 -12.29 -2.19
CA VAL A 9 -10.72 -11.34 -1.17
C VAL A 9 -9.86 -10.10 -1.24
N PHE A 10 -10.48 -8.92 -1.08
CA PHE A 10 -9.84 -7.63 -1.28
C PHE A 10 -9.85 -6.80 -0.01
N THR A 11 -8.82 -6.01 0.19
CA THR A 11 -8.73 -4.91 1.14
C THR A 11 -7.73 -3.90 0.62
N GLY A 12 -7.64 -2.73 1.25
CA GLY A 12 -6.66 -1.73 0.88
C GLY A 12 -6.60 -0.61 1.90
N TRP A 13 -5.72 0.33 1.64
CA TRP A 13 -5.55 1.56 2.37
C TRP A 13 -5.85 2.74 1.46
N ASP A 14 -6.53 3.72 1.98
CA ASP A 14 -6.77 4.99 1.28
C ASP A 14 -6.76 6.14 2.27
N ILE A 15 -6.38 7.32 1.82
CA ILE A 15 -6.43 8.57 2.59
C ILE A 15 -7.85 9.13 2.74
N PHE A 16 -8.83 8.57 2.00
CA PHE A 16 -10.26 8.88 2.10
C PHE A 16 -11.01 7.71 2.71
N GLU A 17 -12.11 8.00 3.40
CA GLU A 17 -12.94 7.00 4.09
C GLU A 17 -14.01 6.36 3.20
N GLU A 18 -14.09 6.80 1.93
CA GLU A 18 -15.05 6.31 0.95
C GLU A 18 -14.91 4.80 0.78
N ASN A 19 -16.04 4.08 0.84
CA ASN A 19 -16.05 2.66 0.49
C ASN A 19 -15.88 2.46 -1.03
N CYS A 20 -15.62 1.22 -1.46
CA CYS A 20 -15.37 0.94 -2.88
C CYS A 20 -16.53 1.32 -3.81
N TYR A 21 -17.79 1.29 -3.35
CA TYR A 21 -18.92 1.75 -4.16
C TYR A 21 -18.89 3.27 -4.36
N GLU A 22 -18.70 4.03 -3.28
CA GLU A 22 -18.62 5.50 -3.34
C GLU A 22 -17.44 5.96 -4.19
N ALA A 23 -16.27 5.37 -3.99
CA ALA A 23 -15.08 5.65 -4.77
C ALA A 23 -15.28 5.33 -6.27
N ALA A 24 -15.91 4.19 -6.61
CA ALA A 24 -16.20 3.81 -7.99
C ALA A 24 -17.21 4.76 -8.66
N VAL A 25 -18.23 5.22 -7.91
CA VAL A 25 -19.18 6.23 -8.39
C VAL A 25 -18.50 7.56 -8.68
N ASN A 26 -17.62 8.00 -7.75
CA ASN A 26 -16.90 9.27 -7.89
C ASN A 26 -15.87 9.24 -9.02
N ALA A 27 -15.22 8.10 -9.24
CA ALA A 27 -14.29 7.91 -10.34
C ALA A 27 -14.95 7.96 -11.72
N ALA A 28 -16.26 7.66 -11.81
CA ALA A 28 -17.07 7.72 -13.04
C ALA A 28 -16.47 6.95 -14.23
N VAL A 29 -15.77 5.84 -13.97
CA VAL A 29 -15.14 4.99 -14.99
C VAL A 29 -16.04 3.85 -15.42
N LEU A 30 -16.84 3.30 -14.50
CA LEU A 30 -17.76 2.20 -14.76
C LEU A 30 -19.21 2.70 -14.88
N ASP A 31 -20.00 1.98 -15.67
CA ASP A 31 -21.42 2.31 -15.87
C ASP A 31 -22.20 2.23 -14.54
N ARG A 32 -23.05 3.25 -14.32
CA ARG A 32 -23.83 3.36 -13.10
C ARG A 32 -24.73 2.14 -12.84
N PRO A 33 -25.46 1.58 -13.81
CA PRO A 33 -26.27 0.37 -13.60
C PRO A 33 -25.47 -0.84 -13.13
N LEU A 34 -24.21 -1.00 -13.64
CA LEU A 34 -23.31 -2.05 -13.17
C LEU A 34 -22.91 -1.83 -11.71
N LEU A 35 -22.51 -0.60 -11.34
CA LEU A 35 -22.14 -0.27 -9.96
C LEU A 35 -23.32 -0.46 -9.01
N ASP A 36 -24.53 -0.05 -9.41
CA ASP A 36 -25.72 -0.19 -8.58
C ASP A 36 -26.09 -1.66 -8.34
N SER A 37 -25.83 -2.55 -9.32
CA SER A 37 -26.03 -4.00 -9.15
C SER A 37 -25.03 -4.65 -8.18
N LEU A 38 -23.87 -4.00 -7.94
CA LEU A 38 -22.80 -4.45 -7.06
C LEU A 38 -22.69 -3.62 -5.76
N LYS A 39 -23.68 -2.77 -5.50
CA LYS A 39 -23.65 -1.82 -4.39
C LYS A 39 -23.37 -2.47 -3.04
N GLU A 40 -24.05 -3.56 -2.70
CA GLU A 40 -23.88 -4.24 -1.41
C GLU A 40 -22.45 -4.74 -1.19
N PRO A 41 -21.88 -5.58 -2.06
CA PRO A 41 -20.51 -6.07 -1.85
C PRO A 41 -19.47 -4.97 -1.92
N LEU A 42 -19.62 -3.96 -2.78
CA LEU A 42 -18.66 -2.86 -2.87
C LEU A 42 -18.73 -1.93 -1.64
N SER A 43 -19.92 -1.67 -1.09
CA SER A 43 -20.08 -0.85 0.12
C SER A 43 -19.53 -1.52 1.38
N ALA A 44 -19.40 -2.84 1.39
CA ALA A 44 -18.79 -3.59 2.48
C ALA A 44 -17.25 -3.46 2.50
N LEU A 45 -16.64 -3.08 1.40
CA LEU A 45 -15.20 -2.89 1.26
C LEU A 45 -14.83 -1.45 1.63
N LYS A 46 -14.34 -1.27 2.86
CA LYS A 46 -13.86 0.02 3.38
C LYS A 46 -12.35 0.02 3.46
N PRO A 47 -11.68 1.13 3.11
CA PRO A 47 -10.24 1.23 3.23
C PRO A 47 -9.80 1.36 4.68
N MET A 48 -8.62 0.84 4.97
CA MET A 48 -7.90 1.10 6.22
C MET A 48 -7.19 2.46 6.13
N PRO A 49 -6.85 3.09 7.27
CA PRO A 49 -6.07 4.33 7.28
C PRO A 49 -4.70 4.13 6.60
N ALA A 50 -4.37 5.04 5.68
CA ALA A 50 -3.16 4.96 4.86
C ALA A 50 -1.92 5.56 5.54
N VAL A 51 -0.74 5.08 5.14
CA VAL A 51 0.51 5.82 5.29
C VAL A 51 0.63 6.79 4.12
N PHE A 52 0.80 8.06 4.41
CA PHE A 52 0.79 9.12 3.41
C PHE A 52 1.75 10.25 3.79
N ASP A 53 2.31 10.90 2.77
CA ASP A 53 3.20 12.04 2.96
C ASP A 53 2.95 13.08 1.84
N THR A 54 2.55 14.30 2.23
CA THR A 54 2.28 15.41 1.32
C THR A 54 3.51 15.90 0.57
N GLU A 55 4.71 15.65 1.07
CA GLU A 55 5.94 15.98 0.34
C GLU A 55 6.13 15.10 -0.89
N TYR A 56 5.61 13.87 -0.86
CA TYR A 56 5.66 12.94 -1.99
C TYR A 56 4.46 13.07 -2.93
N VAL A 57 3.27 13.40 -2.42
CA VAL A 57 2.06 13.58 -3.23
C VAL A 57 1.38 14.90 -2.85
N LYS A 58 1.68 15.96 -3.61
CA LYS A 58 1.38 17.36 -3.26
C LYS A 58 -0.04 17.82 -3.58
N ARG A 59 -0.79 17.09 -4.42
CA ARG A 59 -2.07 17.58 -4.98
C ARG A 59 -3.31 17.02 -4.31
N ILE A 60 -3.15 16.04 -3.44
CA ILE A 60 -4.24 15.42 -2.69
C ILE A 60 -3.87 15.33 -1.21
N ASN A 61 -4.85 15.34 -0.37
CA ASN A 61 -4.73 15.04 1.05
C ASN A 61 -6.09 14.57 1.57
N GLY A 62 -6.10 13.64 2.50
CA GLY A 62 -7.32 13.09 3.09
C GLY A 62 -7.14 12.80 4.58
N PRO A 63 -8.25 12.71 5.33
CA PRO A 63 -8.21 12.54 6.79
C PRO A 63 -7.91 11.11 7.24
N ASN A 64 -8.11 10.10 6.37
CA ASN A 64 -7.98 8.68 6.74
C ASN A 64 -6.52 8.23 6.67
N GLN A 65 -5.72 8.74 7.59
CA GLN A 65 -4.28 8.42 7.67
C GLN A 65 -3.96 7.73 9.00
N LYS A 66 -2.92 6.91 8.99
CA LYS A 66 -2.38 6.34 10.23
C LYS A 66 -1.94 7.44 11.18
N PRO A 67 -2.06 7.21 12.51
CA PRO A 67 -1.60 8.18 13.51
C PRO A 67 -0.14 8.59 13.26
N LYS A 68 0.22 9.80 13.73
CA LYS A 68 1.60 10.28 13.67
C LYS A 68 2.56 9.29 14.36
N GLY A 69 3.66 9.00 13.69
CA GLY A 69 4.69 8.08 14.16
C GLY A 69 5.91 8.13 13.26
N SER A 70 6.93 7.37 13.61
CA SER A 70 8.08 7.15 12.74
C SER A 70 7.68 6.32 11.51
N LYS A 71 8.50 6.38 10.45
CA LYS A 71 8.28 5.54 9.26
C LYS A 71 8.39 4.04 9.57
N MET A 72 9.18 3.65 10.59
CA MET A 72 9.22 2.28 11.07
C MET A 72 7.90 1.87 11.75
N GLU A 73 7.37 2.72 12.64
CA GLU A 73 6.05 2.46 13.26
C GLU A 73 4.93 2.37 12.23
N HIS A 74 5.00 3.16 11.16
CA HIS A 74 4.08 3.02 10.03
C HIS A 74 4.24 1.67 9.31
N ALA A 75 5.46 1.21 9.08
CA ALA A 75 5.71 -0.10 8.49
C ALA A 75 5.19 -1.24 9.38
N GLU A 76 5.42 -1.16 10.69
CA GLU A 76 4.90 -2.12 11.67
C GLU A 76 3.36 -2.15 11.68
N ALA A 77 2.72 -0.99 11.64
CA ALA A 77 1.27 -0.89 11.57
C ALA A 77 0.70 -1.49 10.27
N LEU A 78 1.39 -1.34 9.14
CA LEU A 78 1.02 -2.01 7.88
C LEU A 78 1.20 -3.53 7.97
N MET A 79 2.27 -4.02 8.59
CA MET A 79 2.47 -5.46 8.82
C MET A 79 1.38 -6.06 9.71
N ASP A 80 0.93 -5.33 10.72
CA ASP A 80 -0.20 -5.74 11.58
C ASP A 80 -1.51 -5.79 10.78
N ASP A 81 -1.79 -4.81 9.93
CA ASP A 81 -2.96 -4.81 9.04
C ASP A 81 -2.94 -6.05 8.10
N ILE A 82 -1.79 -6.36 7.50
CA ILE A 82 -1.59 -7.53 6.64
C ILE A 82 -1.87 -8.82 7.41
N LYS A 83 -1.31 -8.94 8.62
CA LYS A 83 -1.49 -10.10 9.50
C LYS A 83 -2.97 -10.29 9.88
N GLN A 84 -3.65 -9.20 10.26
CA GLN A 84 -5.06 -9.22 10.61
C GLN A 84 -5.93 -9.60 9.40
N PHE A 85 -5.65 -9.04 8.24
CA PHE A 85 -6.34 -9.40 7.00
C PHE A 85 -6.21 -10.89 6.69
N LYS A 86 -4.98 -11.42 6.70
CA LYS A 86 -4.71 -12.83 6.46
C LYS A 86 -5.44 -13.74 7.46
N SER A 87 -5.40 -13.39 8.75
CA SER A 87 -6.07 -14.15 9.81
C SER A 87 -7.59 -14.15 9.66
N ARG A 88 -8.17 -12.99 9.35
CA ARG A 88 -9.63 -12.84 9.19
C ARG A 88 -10.18 -13.56 7.97
N THR A 89 -9.43 -13.55 6.87
CA THR A 89 -9.89 -14.11 5.59
C THR A 89 -9.49 -15.57 5.37
N GLY A 90 -8.47 -16.06 6.09
CA GLY A 90 -7.91 -17.39 5.87
C GLY A 90 -7.14 -17.50 4.54
N ALA A 91 -6.83 -16.38 3.87
CA ALA A 91 -6.12 -16.38 2.60
C ALA A 91 -4.75 -17.06 2.72
N SER A 92 -4.49 -18.05 1.87
CA SER A 92 -3.24 -18.81 1.88
C SER A 92 -2.08 -18.02 1.28
N ARG A 93 -2.36 -17.15 0.30
CA ARG A 93 -1.39 -16.30 -0.40
C ARG A 93 -1.92 -14.89 -0.48
N LEU A 94 -1.02 -13.93 -0.34
CA LEU A 94 -1.30 -12.51 -0.46
C LEU A 94 -0.44 -11.89 -1.55
N ALA A 95 -0.98 -10.89 -2.21
CA ALA A 95 -0.25 -10.00 -3.10
C ALA A 95 -0.70 -8.57 -2.84
N MET A 96 0.23 -7.63 -2.86
CA MET A 96 -0.02 -6.21 -2.71
C MET A 96 0.31 -5.49 -4.00
N ILE A 97 -0.56 -4.55 -4.39
CA ILE A 97 -0.38 -3.70 -5.56
C ILE A 97 -0.47 -2.25 -5.12
N TRP A 98 0.54 -1.46 -5.43
CA TRP A 98 0.44 -0.01 -5.36
C TRP A 98 -0.30 0.49 -6.61
N CYS A 99 -1.49 0.99 -6.41
CA CYS A 99 -2.31 1.64 -7.44
C CYS A 99 -2.72 3.07 -7.01
N GLY A 100 -2.03 3.62 -6.01
CA GLY A 100 -2.21 4.99 -5.55
C GLY A 100 -1.54 6.01 -6.48
N SER A 101 -1.60 7.28 -6.09
CA SER A 101 -1.00 8.39 -6.82
C SER A 101 0.50 8.20 -7.01
N THR A 102 0.99 8.66 -8.17
CA THR A 102 2.43 8.71 -8.45
C THR A 102 3.12 9.66 -7.48
N GLU A 103 4.08 9.17 -6.75
CA GLU A 103 4.94 9.95 -5.86
C GLU A 103 5.99 10.72 -6.65
N VAL A 104 6.54 11.76 -6.02
CA VAL A 104 7.71 12.46 -6.56
C VAL A 104 8.83 11.45 -6.82
N PHE A 105 9.41 11.49 -8.02
CA PHE A 105 10.49 10.59 -8.38
C PHE A 105 11.80 11.03 -7.72
N HIS A 106 12.41 10.11 -6.99
CA HIS A 106 13.77 10.22 -6.47
C HIS A 106 14.63 9.11 -7.08
N ARG A 107 15.91 9.40 -7.27
CA ARG A 107 16.89 8.35 -7.63
C ARG A 107 17.32 7.61 -6.38
N ALA A 108 17.73 6.35 -6.55
CA ALA A 108 18.28 5.59 -5.43
C ALA A 108 19.53 6.31 -4.86
N ALA A 109 19.43 6.71 -3.59
CA ALA A 109 20.49 7.33 -2.81
C ALA A 109 21.21 6.30 -1.93
N ALA A 110 22.18 6.72 -1.12
CA ALA A 110 22.92 5.86 -0.20
C ALA A 110 21.99 5.12 0.78
N VAL A 111 20.90 5.76 1.20
CA VAL A 111 19.90 5.20 2.12
C VAL A 111 19.15 3.98 1.56
N HIS A 112 19.16 3.79 0.25
CA HIS A 112 18.44 2.71 -0.43
C HIS A 112 19.35 1.50 -0.77
N GLN A 113 20.67 1.55 -0.47
CA GLN A 113 21.62 0.59 -1.01
C GLN A 113 21.62 -0.77 -0.30
N THR A 114 21.45 -0.78 1.02
CA THR A 114 21.45 -2.02 1.82
C THR A 114 20.25 -2.06 2.76
N LEU A 115 19.80 -3.27 3.09
CA LEU A 115 18.70 -3.46 4.03
C LEU A 115 18.99 -2.85 5.41
N GLU A 116 20.21 -3.04 5.91
CA GLU A 116 20.65 -2.47 7.19
C GLU A 116 20.53 -0.93 7.21
N THR A 117 21.03 -0.27 6.15
CA THR A 117 20.92 1.19 6.02
C THR A 117 19.48 1.62 5.90
N PHE A 118 18.69 0.92 5.08
CA PHE A 118 17.27 1.22 4.87
C PHE A 118 16.47 1.13 6.18
N GLU A 119 16.63 0.06 6.96
CA GLU A 119 15.95 -0.11 8.26
C GLU A 119 16.37 0.98 9.27
N LYS A 120 17.66 1.35 9.31
CA LYS A 120 18.14 2.42 10.17
C LYS A 120 17.50 3.77 9.84
N VAL A 121 17.43 4.14 8.57
CA VAL A 121 16.85 5.42 8.16
C VAL A 121 15.33 5.41 8.21
N LEU A 122 14.68 4.25 8.04
CA LEU A 122 13.26 4.06 8.26
C LEU A 122 12.88 4.36 9.73
N ALA A 123 13.69 3.86 10.68
CA ALA A 123 13.53 4.16 12.10
C ALA A 123 13.79 5.64 12.43
N ALA A 124 14.72 6.28 11.73
CA ALA A 124 15.01 7.70 11.88
C ALA A 124 14.00 8.62 11.15
N SER A 125 13.05 8.05 10.43
CA SER A 125 12.06 8.79 9.60
C SER A 125 12.73 9.69 8.54
N ASP A 126 13.80 9.18 7.91
CA ASP A 126 14.53 9.91 6.87
C ASP A 126 13.61 10.35 5.73
N PRO A 127 13.67 11.63 5.29
CA PRO A 127 12.80 12.14 4.23
C PRO A 127 13.00 11.45 2.87
N GLU A 128 14.13 10.80 2.62
CA GLU A 128 14.39 10.05 1.37
C GLU A 128 13.55 8.77 1.22
N ILE A 129 12.90 8.30 2.28
CA ILE A 129 12.03 7.11 2.24
C ILE A 129 10.58 7.52 1.96
N SER A 130 10.06 7.12 0.83
CA SER A 130 8.69 7.41 0.40
C SER A 130 7.64 6.49 1.05
N PRO A 131 6.35 6.90 1.08
CA PRO A 131 5.26 6.04 1.51
C PRO A 131 5.23 4.70 0.76
N SER A 132 5.35 4.69 -0.57
CA SER A 132 5.32 3.44 -1.34
C SER A 132 6.45 2.47 -0.98
N GLN A 133 7.62 2.99 -0.58
CA GLN A 133 8.73 2.17 -0.08
C GLN A 133 8.43 1.59 1.30
N ILE A 134 7.70 2.31 2.16
CA ILE A 134 7.23 1.78 3.45
C ILE A 134 6.25 0.62 3.23
N TYR A 135 5.31 0.76 2.29
CA TYR A 135 4.41 -0.33 1.90
C TYR A 135 5.15 -1.54 1.32
N ALA A 136 6.12 -1.31 0.43
CA ALA A 136 6.91 -2.38 -0.16
C ALA A 136 7.72 -3.14 0.91
N TYR A 137 8.37 -2.40 1.83
CA TYR A 137 9.09 -2.98 2.97
C TYR A 137 8.16 -3.83 3.84
N ALA A 138 6.99 -3.30 4.23
CA ALA A 138 6.02 -4.02 5.06
C ALA A 138 5.50 -5.28 4.38
N ALA A 139 5.20 -5.22 3.08
CA ALA A 139 4.77 -6.37 2.30
C ALA A 139 5.84 -7.47 2.26
N LEU A 140 7.06 -7.13 1.86
CA LEU A 140 8.18 -8.06 1.75
C LEU A 140 8.53 -8.68 3.10
N LYS A 141 8.59 -7.87 4.17
CA LYS A 141 8.84 -8.36 5.53
C LYS A 141 7.75 -9.33 6.03
N SER A 142 6.54 -9.17 5.51
CA SER A 142 5.40 -10.08 5.81
C SER A 142 5.32 -11.29 4.86
N GLY A 143 6.28 -11.49 3.96
CA GLY A 143 6.27 -12.56 2.96
C GLY A 143 5.18 -12.37 1.88
N VAL A 144 4.80 -11.13 1.59
CA VAL A 144 3.78 -10.77 0.61
C VAL A 144 4.45 -10.22 -0.65
N SER A 145 4.07 -10.76 -1.81
CA SER A 145 4.54 -10.23 -3.10
C SER A 145 4.03 -8.81 -3.30
N TYR A 146 4.89 -7.92 -3.78
CA TYR A 146 4.56 -6.52 -4.03
C TYR A 146 4.80 -6.12 -5.48
N THR A 147 3.90 -5.32 -6.02
CA THR A 147 4.02 -4.72 -7.35
C THR A 147 3.71 -3.23 -7.28
N ASN A 148 4.44 -2.44 -8.07
CA ASN A 148 4.19 -1.00 -8.21
C ASN A 148 3.60 -0.70 -9.60
N GLY A 149 2.41 -0.14 -9.64
CA GLY A 149 1.73 0.32 -10.86
C GLY A 149 2.11 1.74 -11.29
N ALA A 150 3.03 2.42 -10.57
CA ALA A 150 3.43 3.81 -10.83
C ALA A 150 4.95 3.91 -11.13
N PRO A 151 5.40 4.95 -11.86
CA PRO A 151 6.79 5.04 -12.36
C PRO A 151 7.80 5.66 -11.38
N HIS A 152 7.54 5.64 -10.07
CA HIS A 152 8.47 6.16 -9.07
C HIS A 152 9.30 5.04 -8.41
N LEU A 153 10.43 5.41 -7.81
CA LEU A 153 11.34 4.49 -7.13
C LEU A 153 10.64 3.77 -5.96
N THR A 154 10.47 2.46 -6.07
CA THR A 154 9.94 1.62 -4.99
C THR A 154 10.65 0.27 -4.97
N VAL A 155 10.15 -0.72 -5.72
CA VAL A 155 10.66 -2.10 -5.71
C VAL A 155 12.04 -2.25 -6.35
N ASP A 156 12.47 -1.30 -7.12
CA ASP A 156 13.79 -1.19 -7.73
C ASP A 156 14.85 -0.53 -6.81
N ALA A 157 14.47 -0.13 -5.58
CA ALA A 157 15.44 0.23 -4.55
C ALA A 157 16.30 -1.00 -4.18
N PRO A 158 17.64 -0.90 -4.22
CA PRO A 158 18.53 -2.06 -4.01
C PRO A 158 18.25 -2.85 -2.72
N ALA A 159 17.98 -2.16 -1.62
CA ALA A 159 17.63 -2.78 -0.34
C ALA A 159 16.35 -3.65 -0.43
N LEU A 160 15.31 -3.15 -1.11
CA LEU A 160 14.06 -3.89 -1.28
C LEU A 160 14.21 -5.04 -2.29
N MET A 161 15.04 -4.86 -3.33
CA MET A 161 15.41 -5.94 -4.25
C MET A 161 16.18 -7.06 -3.54
N GLN A 162 17.10 -6.73 -2.63
CA GLN A 162 17.80 -7.71 -1.81
C GLN A 162 16.78 -8.49 -0.97
N MET A 163 15.93 -7.79 -0.24
CA MET A 163 14.92 -8.37 0.64
C MET A 163 13.92 -9.31 -0.07
N ALA A 164 13.62 -9.01 -1.34
CA ALA A 164 12.73 -9.85 -2.15
C ALA A 164 13.41 -11.14 -2.68
N ARG A 165 14.75 -11.24 -2.63
CA ARG A 165 15.52 -12.41 -3.06
C ARG A 165 15.85 -13.37 -1.94
N ASP A 166 15.98 -12.85 -0.71
CA ASP A 166 16.30 -13.59 0.51
C ASP A 166 15.03 -14.24 1.10
#